data_abc7f03a1db1f53a86789023f169ba11
#
_entry.id   abc7f03a1db1f53a86789023f169ba11
#
_cell.length_a   1.000
_cell.length_b   1.000
_cell.length_c   1.000
_cell.angle_alpha   90.00
_cell.angle_beta   90.00
_cell.angle_gamma   90.00
#
_symmetry.space_group_name_H-M   'P 1'
#
loop_
_entity.id
_entity.type
_entity.pdbx_description
1 polymer ?
#
loop_
_entity_poly.entity_id
_entity_poly.type
_entity_poly.pdbx_seq_one_letter_code
_entity_poly.pdbx_strand_id
1 'polypeptide(L)'
;VPKEMSNQLSTNLILSHCTAAGEPYADEIVRGMMLLRANALCGGVSGVRPLLVEMLLEMLNKGVTPVVPQKGSLGSSGDLAPLAHMTLPMLGKGEAMYEGVKMTGAEAMAKAGIATLDTLVSKEGLGMTNGTCAMTSVGALALYDSICAAQLGDVIASLSMEGLTGLRNAFDPRIHQVRGQKGQMLVAANMRKLLAGSEILDNCQSDRVQDAYALRCIPQLHGACRDALEYVREKVEIELNAVTDNPLMFL
;
A
#
# COMPACT_ATOMS: atom_id res chain seq x y z
N VAL A 1 -28.79 3.27 -23.97
CA VAL A 1 -29.47 2.39 -22.98
C VAL A 1 -30.61 3.16 -22.38
N PRO A 2 -31.85 2.60 -22.33
CA PRO A 2 -32.95 3.22 -21.64
C PRO A 2 -32.61 3.56 -20.19
N LYS A 3 -33.07 4.70 -19.70
CA LYS A 3 -32.75 5.19 -18.35
C LYS A 3 -33.19 4.20 -17.25
N GLU A 4 -34.30 3.51 -17.50
CA GLU A 4 -34.87 2.49 -16.60
C GLU A 4 -33.96 1.27 -16.43
N MET A 5 -33.15 0.95 -17.42
CA MET A 5 -32.18 -0.16 -17.36
C MET A 5 -30.83 0.23 -16.76
N SER A 6 -30.59 1.50 -16.55
CA SER A 6 -29.28 2.02 -16.10
C SER A 6 -28.84 1.42 -14.76
N ASN A 7 -29.76 1.33 -13.81
CA ASN A 7 -29.49 0.79 -12.47
C ASN A 7 -29.19 -0.71 -12.52
N GLN A 8 -29.97 -1.47 -13.31
CA GLN A 8 -29.73 -2.90 -13.51
C GLN A 8 -28.35 -3.16 -14.13
N LEU A 9 -27.99 -2.35 -15.14
CA LEU A 9 -26.68 -2.45 -15.79
C LEU A 9 -25.54 -2.09 -14.84
N SER A 10 -25.72 -1.08 -14.01
CA SER A 10 -24.72 -0.68 -13.00
C SER A 10 -24.45 -1.81 -12.00
N THR A 11 -25.50 -2.47 -11.52
CA THR A 11 -25.37 -3.64 -10.64
C THR A 11 -24.79 -4.84 -11.38
N ASN A 12 -25.22 -5.13 -12.60
CA ASN A 12 -24.70 -6.24 -13.41
C ASN A 12 -23.22 -6.04 -13.75
N LEU A 13 -22.74 -4.80 -13.86
CA LEU A 13 -21.33 -4.50 -14.07
C LEU A 13 -20.49 -5.10 -12.93
N ILE A 14 -20.86 -4.84 -11.68
CA ILE A 14 -20.17 -5.43 -10.52
C ILE A 14 -20.17 -6.96 -10.63
N LEU A 15 -21.34 -7.55 -10.85
CA LEU A 15 -21.47 -9.01 -10.89
C LEU A 15 -20.65 -9.65 -12.02
N SER A 16 -20.56 -9.00 -13.18
CA SER A 16 -19.80 -9.52 -14.33
C SER A 16 -18.28 -9.40 -14.14
N HIS A 17 -17.81 -8.51 -13.28
CA HIS A 17 -16.39 -8.28 -13.04
C HIS A 17 -15.86 -9.03 -11.80
N CYS A 18 -16.72 -9.72 -11.04
CA CYS A 18 -16.30 -10.57 -9.90
C CYS A 18 -15.72 -11.90 -10.39
N THR A 19 -14.61 -11.84 -11.11
CA THR A 19 -13.96 -13.00 -11.75
C THR A 19 -12.57 -13.30 -11.16
N ALA A 20 -12.20 -12.64 -10.07
CA ALA A 20 -10.93 -12.89 -9.39
C ALA A 20 -10.91 -14.28 -8.72
N ALA A 21 -9.72 -14.86 -8.61
CA ALA A 21 -9.49 -16.20 -8.10
C ALA A 21 -8.24 -16.23 -7.16
N GLY A 22 -8.01 -17.38 -6.55
CA GLY A 22 -6.86 -17.63 -5.65
C GLY A 22 -7.16 -17.28 -4.20
N GLU A 23 -6.10 -17.25 -3.40
CA GLU A 23 -6.20 -16.87 -2.00
C GLU A 23 -6.65 -15.42 -1.85
N PRO A 24 -7.39 -15.08 -0.78
CA PRO A 24 -7.78 -13.71 -0.51
C PRO A 24 -6.58 -12.84 -0.15
N TYR A 25 -6.70 -11.54 -0.41
CA TYR A 25 -5.80 -10.55 0.17
C TYR A 25 -5.95 -10.51 1.69
N ALA A 26 -4.88 -10.13 2.40
CA ALA A 26 -4.93 -9.83 3.82
C ALA A 26 -5.92 -8.67 4.09
N ASP A 27 -6.58 -8.71 5.25
CA ASP A 27 -7.61 -7.73 5.63
C ASP A 27 -7.09 -6.29 5.56
N GLU A 28 -5.86 -6.03 5.97
CA GLU A 28 -5.25 -4.70 5.92
C GLU A 28 -5.17 -4.13 4.50
N ILE A 29 -4.88 -4.97 3.49
CA ILE A 29 -4.83 -4.58 2.09
C ILE A 29 -6.23 -4.22 1.60
N VAL A 30 -7.24 -5.04 1.91
CA VAL A 30 -8.63 -4.78 1.50
C VAL A 30 -9.19 -3.54 2.20
N ARG A 31 -8.88 -3.34 3.47
CA ARG A 31 -9.23 -2.12 4.21
C ARG A 31 -8.57 -0.88 3.59
N GLY A 32 -7.32 -1.00 3.14
CA GLY A 32 -6.65 0.02 2.35
C GLY A 32 -7.38 0.33 1.03
N MET A 33 -7.81 -0.70 0.29
CA MET A 33 -8.61 -0.52 -0.94
C MET A 33 -9.90 0.26 -0.65
N MET A 34 -10.63 -0.10 0.41
CA MET A 34 -11.86 0.56 0.82
C MET A 34 -11.63 2.04 1.16
N LEU A 35 -10.59 2.33 1.94
CA LEU A 35 -10.22 3.68 2.33
C LEU A 35 -9.85 4.54 1.11
N LEU A 36 -9.03 4.01 0.22
CA LEU A 36 -8.61 4.69 -1.01
C LEU A 36 -9.79 4.93 -1.95
N ARG A 37 -10.71 3.95 -2.06
CA ARG A 37 -11.93 4.15 -2.85
C ARG A 37 -12.81 5.25 -2.26
N ALA A 38 -13.03 5.24 -0.95
CA ALA A 38 -13.77 6.29 -0.26
C ALA A 38 -13.13 7.68 -0.47
N ASN A 39 -11.80 7.77 -0.32
CA ASN A 39 -11.05 9.01 -0.54
C ASN A 39 -11.20 9.54 -1.98
N ALA A 40 -11.02 8.67 -2.99
CA ALA A 40 -11.16 9.03 -4.39
C ALA A 40 -12.59 9.54 -4.70
N LEU A 41 -13.62 8.89 -4.16
CA LEU A 41 -15.02 9.29 -4.36
C LEU A 41 -15.36 10.60 -3.66
N CYS A 42 -14.71 10.91 -2.52
CA CYS A 42 -14.84 12.20 -1.82
C CYS A 42 -14.39 13.40 -2.67
N GLY A 43 -13.62 13.19 -3.73
CA GLY A 43 -13.27 14.25 -4.69
C GLY A 43 -14.48 14.86 -5.40
N GLY A 44 -15.66 14.25 -5.32
CA GLY A 44 -16.94 14.80 -5.80
C GLY A 44 -17.12 14.81 -7.32
N VAL A 45 -16.15 14.29 -8.08
CA VAL A 45 -16.18 14.26 -9.55
C VAL A 45 -16.49 12.88 -10.14
N SER A 46 -16.81 11.89 -9.30
CA SER A 46 -17.12 10.52 -9.73
C SER A 46 -18.59 10.31 -10.11
N GLY A 47 -19.47 11.24 -9.80
CA GLY A 47 -20.90 11.14 -10.11
C GLY A 47 -21.60 9.96 -9.40
N VAL A 48 -21.25 9.72 -8.15
CA VAL A 48 -21.84 8.71 -7.26
C VAL A 48 -22.52 9.37 -6.07
N ARG A 49 -23.49 8.68 -5.46
CA ARG A 49 -24.14 9.17 -4.24
C ARG A 49 -23.19 9.14 -3.04
N PRO A 50 -23.26 10.13 -2.12
CA PRO A 50 -22.49 10.10 -0.86
C PRO A 50 -22.68 8.81 -0.05
N LEU A 51 -23.86 8.20 -0.15
CA LEU A 51 -24.21 6.94 0.50
C LEU A 51 -23.16 5.83 0.30
N LEU A 52 -22.51 5.75 -0.88
CA LEU A 52 -21.48 4.74 -1.13
C LEU A 52 -20.22 4.99 -0.29
N VAL A 53 -19.84 6.25 -0.14
CA VAL A 53 -18.72 6.65 0.72
C VAL A 53 -19.04 6.35 2.18
N GLU A 54 -20.25 6.76 2.62
CA GLU A 54 -20.75 6.51 3.98
C GLU A 54 -20.73 5.01 4.31
N MET A 55 -21.21 4.17 3.39
CA MET A 55 -21.18 2.71 3.57
C MET A 55 -19.76 2.13 3.65
N LEU A 56 -18.84 2.57 2.80
CA LEU A 56 -17.44 2.14 2.89
C LEU A 56 -16.82 2.51 4.23
N LEU A 57 -17.08 3.73 4.72
CA LEU A 57 -16.61 4.18 6.02
C LEU A 57 -17.29 3.43 7.18
N GLU A 58 -18.56 3.13 7.06
CA GLU A 58 -19.29 2.36 8.07
C GLU A 58 -18.77 0.93 8.14
N MET A 59 -18.55 0.26 7.01
CA MET A 59 -17.91 -1.06 6.96
C MET A 59 -16.51 -1.04 7.58
N LEU A 60 -15.68 -0.05 7.26
CA LEU A 60 -14.35 0.14 7.86
C LEU A 60 -14.43 0.29 9.38
N ASN A 61 -15.34 1.14 9.88
CA ASN A 61 -15.48 1.45 11.30
C ASN A 61 -16.04 0.26 12.10
N LYS A 62 -16.94 -0.52 11.50
CA LYS A 62 -17.55 -1.69 12.13
C LYS A 62 -16.79 -3.00 11.89
N GLY A 63 -15.67 -2.95 11.13
CA GLY A 63 -14.81 -4.12 10.93
C GLY A 63 -15.35 -5.15 9.92
N VAL A 64 -16.23 -4.75 9.00
CA VAL A 64 -16.66 -5.61 7.88
C VAL A 64 -15.64 -5.49 6.75
N THR A 65 -14.88 -6.53 6.48
CA THR A 65 -13.85 -6.56 5.43
C THR A 65 -14.26 -7.53 4.32
N PRO A 66 -14.51 -7.06 3.09
CA PRO A 66 -14.81 -7.93 1.96
C PRO A 66 -13.71 -8.97 1.69
N VAL A 67 -14.08 -10.17 1.27
CA VAL A 67 -13.13 -11.17 0.80
C VAL A 67 -12.82 -10.92 -0.67
N VAL A 68 -11.58 -10.53 -0.95
CA VAL A 68 -11.12 -10.16 -2.29
C VAL A 68 -9.99 -11.09 -2.72
N PRO A 69 -10.17 -11.95 -3.74
CA PRO A 69 -9.12 -12.83 -4.24
C PRO A 69 -7.98 -12.05 -4.92
N GLN A 70 -6.75 -12.55 -4.81
CA GLN A 70 -5.53 -11.85 -5.25
C GLN A 70 -5.30 -11.81 -6.76
N LYS A 71 -5.90 -12.74 -7.54
CA LYS A 71 -5.64 -12.92 -8.97
C LYS A 71 -6.85 -12.48 -9.78
N GLY A 72 -6.77 -11.35 -10.49
CA GLY A 72 -7.89 -10.87 -11.29
C GLY A 72 -7.71 -9.49 -11.90
N SER A 73 -6.87 -8.62 -11.32
CA SER A 73 -6.57 -7.32 -11.93
C SER A 73 -5.68 -7.48 -13.16
N LEU A 74 -6.04 -6.80 -14.26
CA LEU A 74 -5.25 -6.69 -15.49
C LEU A 74 -4.54 -5.33 -15.59
N GLY A 75 -4.90 -4.36 -14.75
CA GLY A 75 -4.45 -2.98 -14.88
C GLY A 75 -5.07 -2.22 -16.07
N SER A 76 -6.02 -2.82 -16.79
CA SER A 76 -6.77 -2.16 -17.86
C SER A 76 -8.01 -1.49 -17.28
N SER A 77 -8.11 -0.17 -17.35
CA SER A 77 -9.09 0.67 -16.64
C SER A 77 -9.02 0.59 -15.12
N GLY A 78 -7.86 0.23 -14.56
CA GLY A 78 -7.64 0.03 -13.14
C GLY A 78 -7.88 -1.41 -12.68
N ASP A 79 -8.24 -1.55 -11.42
CA ASP A 79 -8.31 -2.83 -10.69
C ASP A 79 -9.75 -3.37 -10.65
N LEU A 80 -10.37 -3.60 -11.82
CA LEU A 80 -11.80 -3.86 -11.92
C LEU A 80 -12.26 -5.05 -11.07
N ALA A 81 -11.63 -6.22 -11.20
CA ALA A 81 -12.06 -7.42 -10.51
C ALA A 81 -11.90 -7.33 -8.97
N PRO A 82 -10.76 -6.91 -8.41
CA PRO A 82 -10.64 -6.70 -6.96
C PRO A 82 -11.67 -5.70 -6.42
N LEU A 83 -11.88 -4.58 -7.08
CA LEU A 83 -12.83 -3.56 -6.64
C LEU A 83 -14.29 -4.01 -6.80
N ALA A 84 -14.60 -4.86 -7.78
CA ALA A 84 -15.91 -5.49 -7.90
C ALA A 84 -16.16 -6.43 -6.69
N HIS A 85 -15.21 -7.31 -6.36
CA HIS A 85 -15.32 -8.16 -5.17
C HIS A 85 -15.46 -7.33 -3.88
N MET A 86 -14.71 -6.24 -3.73
CA MET A 86 -14.81 -5.33 -2.59
C MET A 86 -16.25 -4.76 -2.44
N THR A 87 -16.94 -4.55 -3.55
CA THR A 87 -18.28 -3.95 -3.58
C THR A 87 -19.40 -4.94 -3.27
N LEU A 88 -19.19 -6.26 -3.45
CA LEU A 88 -20.24 -7.28 -3.31
C LEU A 88 -20.99 -7.23 -1.97
N PRO A 89 -20.34 -7.10 -0.79
CA PRO A 89 -21.06 -7.07 0.49
C PRO A 89 -22.05 -5.90 0.59
N MET A 90 -21.76 -4.77 -0.05
CA MET A 90 -22.68 -3.62 -0.08
C MET A 90 -24.02 -3.98 -0.75
N LEU A 91 -24.00 -4.96 -1.66
CA LEU A 91 -25.18 -5.53 -2.35
C LEU A 91 -25.71 -6.81 -1.64
N GLY A 92 -25.24 -7.12 -0.44
CA GLY A 92 -25.57 -8.37 0.26
C GLY A 92 -25.07 -9.63 -0.44
N LYS A 93 -24.03 -9.51 -1.27
CA LYS A 93 -23.47 -10.62 -2.06
C LYS A 93 -22.02 -10.89 -1.67
N GLY A 94 -21.43 -11.95 -2.26
CA GLY A 94 -20.05 -12.33 -1.98
C GLY A 94 -19.82 -12.76 -0.54
N GLU A 95 -18.59 -12.62 -0.08
CA GLU A 95 -18.17 -13.00 1.26
C GLU A 95 -17.46 -11.83 1.95
N ALA A 96 -17.50 -11.81 3.28
CA ALA A 96 -16.76 -10.85 4.08
C ALA A 96 -16.25 -11.49 5.38
N MET A 97 -15.19 -10.91 5.93
CA MET A 97 -14.71 -11.17 7.28
C MET A 97 -15.42 -10.22 8.24
N TYR A 98 -15.95 -10.76 9.32
CA TYR A 98 -16.50 -9.98 10.43
C TYR A 98 -16.18 -10.67 11.74
N GLU A 99 -15.61 -9.95 12.71
CA GLU A 99 -15.13 -10.49 14.00
C GLU A 99 -14.22 -11.73 13.84
N GLY A 100 -13.36 -11.75 12.82
CA GLY A 100 -12.44 -12.84 12.54
C GLY A 100 -13.08 -14.07 11.90
N VAL A 101 -14.37 -14.02 11.55
CA VAL A 101 -15.10 -15.12 10.93
C VAL A 101 -15.50 -14.78 9.51
N LYS A 102 -15.19 -15.67 8.58
CA LYS A 102 -15.63 -15.58 7.19
C LYS A 102 -17.10 -16.00 7.07
N MET A 103 -17.91 -15.16 6.43
CA MET A 103 -19.34 -15.40 6.22
C MET A 103 -19.83 -14.76 4.93
N THR A 104 -21.11 -14.95 4.58
CA THR A 104 -21.70 -14.27 3.43
C THR A 104 -21.73 -12.74 3.66
N GLY A 105 -21.63 -11.96 2.57
CA GLY A 105 -21.71 -10.50 2.65
C GLY A 105 -22.99 -10.02 3.34
N ALA A 106 -24.13 -10.66 3.04
CA ALA A 106 -25.41 -10.35 3.67
C ALA A 106 -25.38 -10.56 5.20
N GLU A 107 -24.82 -11.70 5.65
CA GLU A 107 -24.70 -12.02 7.10
C GLU A 107 -23.77 -11.04 7.81
N ALA A 108 -22.61 -10.74 7.23
CA ALA A 108 -21.64 -9.79 7.80
C ALA A 108 -22.25 -8.40 7.95
N MET A 109 -22.91 -7.89 6.90
CA MET A 109 -23.59 -6.59 6.93
C MET A 109 -24.70 -6.56 7.97
N ALA A 110 -25.56 -7.61 8.02
CA ALA A 110 -26.65 -7.70 8.99
C ALA A 110 -26.13 -7.73 10.43
N LYS A 111 -25.11 -8.54 10.72
CA LYS A 111 -24.51 -8.63 12.07
C LYS A 111 -23.86 -7.30 12.48
N ALA A 112 -23.25 -6.59 11.56
CA ALA A 112 -22.69 -5.26 11.79
C ALA A 112 -23.77 -4.17 11.88
N GLY A 113 -25.04 -4.47 11.63
CA GLY A 113 -26.14 -3.49 11.60
C GLY A 113 -25.99 -2.48 10.47
N ILE A 114 -25.51 -2.93 9.30
CA ILE A 114 -25.36 -2.11 8.09
C ILE A 114 -26.40 -2.58 7.06
N ALA A 115 -27.23 -1.66 6.59
CA ALA A 115 -28.20 -1.97 5.55
C ALA A 115 -27.50 -2.18 4.19
N THR A 116 -27.89 -3.23 3.47
CA THR A 116 -27.41 -3.47 2.10
C THR A 116 -28.21 -2.64 1.07
N LEU A 117 -27.63 -2.43 -0.10
CA LEU A 117 -28.27 -1.78 -1.22
C LEU A 117 -29.00 -2.81 -2.10
N ASP A 118 -30.21 -2.48 -2.51
CA ASP A 118 -30.93 -3.29 -3.50
C ASP A 118 -30.30 -3.19 -4.88
N THR A 119 -29.79 -1.99 -5.24
CA THR A 119 -29.19 -1.72 -6.54
C THR A 119 -28.23 -0.52 -6.49
N LEU A 120 -27.29 -0.51 -7.41
CA LEU A 120 -26.46 0.65 -7.73
C LEU A 120 -27.18 1.54 -8.76
N VAL A 121 -26.99 2.85 -8.66
CA VAL A 121 -27.69 3.84 -9.50
C VAL A 121 -26.72 4.43 -10.53
N SER A 122 -27.17 4.55 -11.76
CA SER A 122 -26.44 5.22 -12.85
C SER A 122 -24.98 4.74 -12.98
N LYS A 123 -23.99 5.63 -12.76
CA LYS A 123 -22.56 5.39 -12.89
C LYS A 123 -21.92 4.66 -11.69
N GLU A 124 -22.66 4.39 -10.62
CA GLU A 124 -22.08 3.87 -9.37
C GLU A 124 -21.33 2.54 -9.55
N GLY A 125 -21.77 1.65 -10.44
CA GLY A 125 -21.03 0.44 -10.76
C GLY A 125 -19.63 0.75 -11.30
N LEU A 126 -19.51 1.69 -12.23
CA LEU A 126 -18.21 2.16 -12.72
C LEU A 126 -17.43 2.88 -11.62
N GLY A 127 -18.08 3.78 -10.87
CA GLY A 127 -17.46 4.50 -9.77
C GLY A 127 -16.92 3.61 -8.66
N MET A 128 -17.41 2.40 -8.51
CA MET A 128 -16.92 1.43 -7.54
C MET A 128 -15.83 0.49 -8.08
N THR A 129 -15.67 0.36 -9.40
CA THR A 129 -14.73 -0.59 -10.01
C THR A 129 -13.57 0.03 -10.74
N ASN A 130 -13.71 1.22 -11.31
CA ASN A 130 -12.63 1.89 -12.03
C ASN A 130 -11.70 2.63 -11.08
N GLY A 131 -10.42 2.35 -11.19
CA GLY A 131 -9.39 3.04 -10.40
C GLY A 131 -8.27 2.11 -9.96
N THR A 132 -7.25 2.69 -9.34
CA THR A 132 -5.99 2.03 -8.96
C THR A 132 -5.94 1.64 -7.48
N CYS A 133 -7.09 1.64 -6.78
CA CYS A 133 -7.12 1.50 -5.32
C CYS A 133 -6.53 0.17 -4.82
N ALA A 134 -6.68 -0.94 -5.58
CA ALA A 134 -6.13 -2.22 -5.16
C ALA A 134 -4.61 -2.25 -5.31
N MET A 135 -4.07 -1.89 -6.47
CA MET A 135 -2.62 -1.84 -6.67
C MET A 135 -1.95 -0.82 -5.76
N THR A 136 -2.60 0.33 -5.51
CA THR A 136 -2.06 1.37 -4.64
C THR A 136 -2.04 0.92 -3.17
N SER A 137 -3.08 0.20 -2.70
CA SER A 137 -3.09 -0.37 -1.35
C SER A 137 -1.96 -1.38 -1.15
N VAL A 138 -1.81 -2.33 -2.07
CA VAL A 138 -0.69 -3.29 -2.05
C VAL A 138 0.66 -2.57 -2.10
N GLY A 139 0.80 -1.62 -3.03
CA GLY A 139 2.03 -0.86 -3.22
C GLY A 139 2.43 -0.01 -2.01
N ALA A 140 1.47 0.62 -1.36
CA ALA A 140 1.72 1.45 -0.17
C ALA A 140 2.21 0.62 1.02
N LEU A 141 1.58 -0.52 1.30
CA LEU A 141 2.01 -1.42 2.38
C LEU A 141 3.38 -2.05 2.07
N ALA A 142 3.59 -2.52 0.84
CA ALA A 142 4.89 -3.06 0.43
C ALA A 142 6.02 -2.01 0.48
N LEU A 143 5.71 -0.75 0.15
CA LEU A 143 6.65 0.36 0.28
C LEU A 143 6.99 0.64 1.74
N TYR A 144 5.99 0.66 2.63
CA TYR A 144 6.19 0.83 4.07
C TYR A 144 7.14 -0.25 4.61
N ASP A 145 6.87 -1.51 4.31
CA ASP A 145 7.72 -2.63 4.72
C ASP A 145 9.13 -2.52 4.16
N SER A 146 9.26 -2.09 2.90
CA SER A 146 10.57 -1.88 2.25
C SER A 146 11.38 -0.77 2.91
N ILE A 147 10.73 0.31 3.33
CA ILE A 147 11.37 1.41 4.09
C ILE A 147 11.82 0.90 5.46
N CYS A 148 10.98 0.15 6.17
CA CYS A 148 11.34 -0.47 7.45
C CYS A 148 12.52 -1.46 7.29
N ALA A 149 12.49 -2.29 6.26
CA ALA A 149 13.58 -3.22 5.95
C ALA A 149 14.90 -2.49 5.64
N ALA A 150 14.84 -1.38 4.88
CA ALA A 150 16.02 -0.56 4.61
C ALA A 150 16.60 0.10 5.87
N GLN A 151 15.74 0.48 6.83
CA GLN A 151 16.19 1.00 8.13
C GLN A 151 16.85 -0.10 8.97
N LEU A 152 16.21 -1.26 9.03
CA LEU A 152 16.75 -2.43 9.74
C LEU A 152 18.06 -2.92 9.12
N GLY A 153 18.20 -2.78 7.80
CA GLY A 153 19.46 -3.07 7.09
C GLY A 153 20.67 -2.32 7.65
N ASP A 154 20.52 -1.03 7.98
CA ASP A 154 21.61 -0.24 8.59
C ASP A 154 21.96 -0.77 9.99
N VAL A 155 20.96 -1.19 10.78
CA VAL A 155 21.19 -1.78 12.11
C VAL A 155 21.91 -3.10 12.00
N ILE A 156 21.47 -3.99 11.10
CA ILE A 156 22.13 -5.29 10.86
C ILE A 156 23.58 -5.09 10.37
N ALA A 157 23.79 -4.12 9.48
CA ALA A 157 25.12 -3.77 9.00
C ALA A 157 26.04 -3.27 10.15
N SER A 158 25.51 -2.50 11.10
CA SER A 158 26.28 -2.05 12.26
C SER A 158 26.69 -3.20 13.17
N LEU A 159 25.82 -4.18 13.41
CA LEU A 159 26.15 -5.40 14.14
C LEU A 159 27.24 -6.21 13.42
N SER A 160 27.16 -6.29 12.09
CA SER A 160 28.20 -6.95 11.28
C SER A 160 29.54 -6.21 11.38
N MET A 161 29.53 -4.88 11.38
CA MET A 161 30.74 -4.06 11.59
C MET A 161 31.38 -4.34 12.95
N GLU A 162 30.61 -4.44 14.02
CA GLU A 162 31.13 -4.77 15.34
C GLU A 162 31.66 -6.20 15.41
N GLY A 163 30.86 -7.19 14.91
CA GLY A 163 31.26 -8.58 14.94
C GLY A 163 32.54 -8.89 14.12
N LEU A 164 32.81 -8.10 13.08
CA LEU A 164 34.00 -8.21 12.22
C LEU A 164 35.11 -7.21 12.59
N THR A 165 34.93 -6.45 13.66
CA THR A 165 35.86 -5.38 14.07
C THR A 165 36.19 -4.41 12.94
N GLY A 166 35.15 -3.93 12.25
CA GLY A 166 35.27 -3.10 11.04
C GLY A 166 35.81 -1.69 11.31
N LEU A 167 36.35 -1.07 10.28
CA LEU A 167 36.96 0.25 10.33
C LEU A 167 35.93 1.35 10.05
N ARG A 168 35.73 2.28 11.01
CA ARG A 168 34.76 3.37 10.89
C ARG A 168 35.13 4.47 9.87
N ASN A 169 36.39 4.51 9.42
CA ASN A 169 36.90 5.55 8.51
C ASN A 169 36.13 5.58 7.16
N ALA A 170 35.56 4.43 6.73
CA ALA A 170 34.72 4.37 5.54
C ALA A 170 33.43 5.22 5.62
N PHE A 171 33.01 5.60 6.83
CA PHE A 171 31.81 6.41 7.09
C PHE A 171 32.11 7.88 7.34
N ASP A 172 33.34 8.36 7.10
CA ASP A 172 33.72 9.77 7.27
C ASP A 172 32.79 10.66 6.41
N PRO A 173 32.15 11.69 7.02
CA PRO A 173 31.18 12.53 6.30
C PRO A 173 31.75 13.23 5.08
N ARG A 174 33.05 13.57 5.08
CA ARG A 174 33.72 14.24 3.97
C ARG A 174 33.68 13.43 2.69
N ILE A 175 33.87 12.08 2.80
CA ILE A 175 33.83 11.14 1.65
C ILE A 175 32.46 11.22 0.96
N HIS A 176 31.39 11.24 1.74
CA HIS A 176 30.04 11.17 1.23
C HIS A 176 29.52 12.53 0.74
N GLN A 177 29.98 13.63 1.39
CA GLN A 177 29.63 14.99 0.99
C GLN A 177 30.19 15.35 -0.41
N VAL A 178 31.46 15.04 -0.67
CA VAL A 178 32.06 15.34 -1.99
C VAL A 178 31.45 14.48 -3.11
N ARG A 179 30.85 13.35 -2.80
CA ARG A 179 30.13 12.51 -3.75
C ARG A 179 28.70 13.01 -3.99
N GLY A 180 28.04 13.62 -2.99
CA GLY A 180 26.77 14.34 -3.13
C GLY A 180 25.51 13.48 -3.20
N GLN A 181 25.57 12.13 -3.10
CA GLN A 181 24.40 11.27 -3.13
C GLN A 181 23.65 11.30 -1.79
N LYS A 182 22.37 11.68 -1.79
CA LYS A 182 21.59 11.94 -0.57
C LYS A 182 21.45 10.68 0.31
N GLY A 183 21.00 9.57 -0.26
CA GLY A 183 20.85 8.32 0.47
C GLY A 183 22.17 7.81 1.04
N GLN A 184 23.27 7.93 0.28
CA GLN A 184 24.60 7.56 0.76
C GLN A 184 25.04 8.39 1.97
N MET A 185 24.81 9.71 1.95
CA MET A 185 25.10 10.59 3.09
C MET A 185 24.27 10.23 4.32
N LEU A 186 22.97 9.91 4.10
CA LEU A 186 22.06 9.50 5.17
C LEU A 186 22.54 8.20 5.84
N VAL A 187 22.84 7.17 5.04
CA VAL A 187 23.30 5.88 5.57
C VAL A 187 24.64 6.02 6.30
N ALA A 188 25.58 6.78 5.75
CA ALA A 188 26.85 7.04 6.44
C ALA A 188 26.65 7.76 7.79
N ALA A 189 25.69 8.67 7.87
CA ALA A 189 25.32 9.33 9.11
C ALA A 189 24.70 8.35 10.12
N ASN A 190 23.82 7.45 9.65
CA ASN A 190 23.22 6.40 10.49
C ASN A 190 24.29 5.45 11.03
N MET A 191 25.18 4.97 10.18
CA MET A 191 26.31 4.08 10.59
C MET A 191 27.17 4.76 11.67
N ARG A 192 27.52 6.04 11.53
CA ARG A 192 28.27 6.76 12.57
C ARG A 192 27.51 6.85 13.89
N LYS A 193 26.19 7.03 13.86
CA LYS A 193 25.35 7.06 15.08
C LYS A 193 25.25 5.69 15.74
N LEU A 194 25.02 4.65 14.96
CA LEU A 194 24.87 3.27 15.44
C LEU A 194 26.17 2.73 16.05
N LEU A 195 27.32 3.10 15.48
CA LEU A 195 28.64 2.66 15.93
C LEU A 195 29.28 3.61 16.98
N ALA A 196 28.58 4.68 17.38
CA ALA A 196 29.11 5.61 18.36
C ALA A 196 29.24 4.95 19.76
N GLY A 197 30.39 5.08 20.41
CA GLY A 197 30.65 4.48 21.71
C GLY A 197 30.80 2.96 21.72
N SER A 198 31.02 2.34 20.57
CA SER A 198 31.32 0.90 20.51
C SER A 198 32.70 0.61 21.10
N GLU A 199 32.74 0.02 22.27
CA GLU A 199 33.98 -0.41 22.92
C GLU A 199 34.73 -1.50 22.12
N ILE A 200 33.98 -2.32 21.37
CA ILE A 200 34.56 -3.35 20.48
C ILE A 200 35.42 -2.68 19.42
N LEU A 201 34.90 -1.65 18.76
CA LEU A 201 35.61 -0.97 17.69
C LEU A 201 36.69 0.01 18.23
N ASP A 202 36.49 0.59 19.41
CA ASP A 202 37.45 1.50 20.03
C ASP A 202 38.69 0.77 20.54
N ASN A 203 38.53 -0.46 21.03
CA ASN A 203 39.61 -1.28 21.55
C ASN A 203 40.26 -2.18 20.49
N CYS A 204 39.73 -2.22 19.27
CA CYS A 204 40.28 -3.03 18.19
C CYS A 204 41.54 -2.37 17.60
N GLN A 205 42.67 -2.98 17.84
CA GLN A 205 43.91 -2.67 17.13
C GLN A 205 43.97 -3.51 15.84
N SER A 206 43.77 -2.87 14.71
CA SER A 206 43.80 -3.54 13.40
C SER A 206 44.90 -2.98 12.52
N ASP A 207 45.79 -3.86 12.01
CA ASP A 207 46.80 -3.51 11.01
C ASP A 207 46.19 -3.36 9.60
N ARG A 208 44.90 -3.57 9.45
CA ARG A 208 44.21 -3.45 8.15
C ARG A 208 44.11 -1.97 7.73
N VAL A 209 44.52 -1.69 6.50
CA VAL A 209 44.35 -0.37 5.90
C VAL A 209 42.87 -0.09 5.56
N GLN A 210 42.14 -1.14 5.16
CA GLN A 210 40.71 -1.07 4.81
C GLN A 210 40.06 -2.45 5.00
N ASP A 211 38.74 -2.42 5.22
CA ASP A 211 37.90 -3.62 5.28
C ASP A 211 37.58 -4.19 3.91
N ALA A 212 36.97 -5.38 3.91
CA ALA A 212 36.34 -5.96 2.72
C ALA A 212 35.35 -4.96 2.07
N TYR A 213 35.24 -5.05 0.75
CA TYR A 213 34.42 -4.11 -0.02
C TYR A 213 32.97 -4.03 0.47
N ALA A 214 32.37 -5.19 0.82
CA ALA A 214 30.99 -5.23 1.32
C ALA A 214 30.74 -4.37 2.57
N LEU A 215 31.72 -4.24 3.47
CA LEU A 215 31.62 -3.38 4.65
C LEU A 215 31.84 -1.90 4.30
N ARG A 216 32.80 -1.61 3.44
CA ARG A 216 33.12 -0.24 3.05
C ARG A 216 32.04 0.43 2.20
N CYS A 217 31.33 -0.35 1.37
CA CYS A 217 30.31 0.18 0.46
C CYS A 217 28.86 0.16 1.02
N ILE A 218 28.69 -0.15 2.32
CA ILE A 218 27.37 -0.06 2.96
C ILE A 218 26.65 1.25 2.63
N PRO A 219 27.28 2.45 2.76
CA PRO A 219 26.60 3.70 2.45
C PRO A 219 26.20 3.82 0.98
N GLN A 220 27.00 3.33 0.06
CA GLN A 220 26.71 3.40 -1.36
C GLN A 220 25.56 2.47 -1.74
N LEU A 221 25.56 1.23 -1.25
CA LEU A 221 24.54 0.24 -1.58
C LEU A 221 23.18 0.58 -0.93
N HIS A 222 23.17 0.71 0.39
CA HIS A 222 21.94 1.04 1.12
C HIS A 222 21.40 2.42 0.72
N GLY A 223 22.31 3.38 0.46
CA GLY A 223 21.94 4.71 0.00
C GLY A 223 21.22 4.70 -1.34
N ALA A 224 21.69 3.93 -2.31
CA ALA A 224 21.03 3.80 -3.61
C ALA A 224 19.62 3.19 -3.47
N CYS A 225 19.47 2.17 -2.59
CA CYS A 225 18.15 1.62 -2.29
C CYS A 225 17.21 2.66 -1.67
N ARG A 226 17.71 3.49 -0.74
CA ARG A 226 16.91 4.55 -0.09
C ARG A 226 16.50 5.63 -1.09
N ASP A 227 17.37 6.05 -2.00
CA ASP A 227 17.05 7.04 -3.03
C ASP A 227 15.95 6.50 -3.98
N ALA A 228 15.99 5.20 -4.32
CA ALA A 228 14.95 4.55 -5.10
C ALA A 228 13.62 4.47 -4.35
N LEU A 229 13.63 4.08 -3.06
CA LEU A 229 12.43 4.04 -2.22
C LEU A 229 11.81 5.42 -2.04
N GLU A 230 12.61 6.48 -1.90
CA GLU A 230 12.13 7.85 -1.80
C GLU A 230 11.41 8.29 -3.08
N TYR A 231 11.95 7.97 -4.26
CA TYR A 231 11.27 8.22 -5.52
C TYR A 231 9.90 7.51 -5.59
N VAL A 232 9.86 6.23 -5.19
CA VAL A 232 8.60 5.46 -5.16
C VAL A 232 7.63 6.06 -4.15
N ARG A 233 8.12 6.47 -2.96
CA ARG A 233 7.29 7.10 -1.91
C ARG A 233 6.57 8.34 -2.43
N GLU A 234 7.29 9.24 -3.11
CA GLU A 234 6.69 10.43 -3.70
C GLU A 234 5.55 10.11 -4.67
N LYS A 235 5.70 9.06 -5.50
CA LYS A 235 4.68 8.66 -6.47
C LYS A 235 3.47 8.02 -5.81
N VAL A 236 3.71 7.14 -4.83
CA VAL A 236 2.64 6.48 -4.07
C VAL A 236 1.85 7.49 -3.26
N GLU A 237 2.49 8.47 -2.61
CA GLU A 237 1.80 9.52 -1.85
C GLU A 237 0.86 10.37 -2.74
N ILE A 238 1.26 10.66 -3.98
CA ILE A 238 0.39 11.34 -4.94
C ILE A 238 -0.82 10.45 -5.27
N GLU A 239 -0.59 9.17 -5.58
CA GLU A 239 -1.65 8.24 -5.98
C GLU A 239 -2.63 7.95 -4.83
N LEU A 240 -2.16 7.87 -3.57
CA LEU A 240 -3.00 7.71 -2.39
C LEU A 240 -4.03 8.82 -2.23
N ASN A 241 -3.74 10.02 -2.75
CA ASN A 241 -4.59 11.21 -2.65
C ASN A 241 -5.29 11.58 -3.97
N ALA A 242 -5.05 10.81 -5.04
CA ALA A 242 -5.60 11.08 -6.35
C ALA A 242 -7.05 10.61 -6.51
N VAL A 243 -7.80 11.26 -7.39
CA VAL A 243 -9.08 10.75 -7.86
C VAL A 243 -8.82 9.84 -9.05
N THR A 244 -8.86 8.53 -8.80
CA THR A 244 -8.53 7.49 -9.78
C THR A 244 -9.79 6.81 -10.30
N ASP A 245 -10.69 7.57 -10.89
CA ASP A 245 -11.95 7.09 -11.48
C ASP A 245 -12.03 7.45 -12.96
N ASN A 246 -12.93 6.80 -13.68
CA ASN A 246 -13.21 7.04 -15.10
C ASN A 246 -14.65 6.62 -15.48
N PRO A 247 -15.40 7.49 -16.20
CA PRO A 247 -15.09 8.89 -16.51
C PRO A 247 -15.27 9.82 -15.31
N LEU A 248 -14.50 10.90 -15.24
CA LEU A 248 -14.72 11.99 -14.32
C LEU A 248 -15.81 12.94 -14.86
N MET A 249 -16.59 13.51 -13.95
CA MET A 249 -17.71 14.42 -14.27
C MET A 249 -17.43 15.78 -13.62
N PHE A 250 -17.20 16.77 -14.45
CA PHE A 250 -17.03 18.18 -14.02
C PHE A 250 -18.31 18.94 -14.35
N LEU A 251 -18.81 19.74 -13.40
CA LEU A 251 -19.97 20.63 -13.57
C LEU A 251 -19.52 21.98 -14.10
#